data_102098bfe13cd3cdc4bbaba9d7c00501
#
_entry.id   102098bfe13cd3cdc4bbaba9d7c00501
#
_cell.length_a   1.000
_cell.length_b   1.000
_cell.length_c   1.000
_cell.angle_alpha   90.00
_cell.angle_beta   90.00
_cell.angle_gamma   90.00
#
_symmetry.space_group_name_H-M   'P 1'
#
loop_
_entity.id
_entity.type
_entity.pdbx_description
1 polymer ?
#
loop_
_entity_poly.entity_id
_entity_poly.type
_entity_poly.pdbx_seq_one_letter_code
_entity_poly.pdbx_strand_id
1 'polypeptide(L)'
;MSQKAEYNFDVIVIGGGAAGMMAAGRCAEIGKNVLLLEKNRELGKKLKITGGGRCNITNAEEDIRVLLKSYGTAEQFLYSSFSQFGIKETFNFFEKRGLPLVVQARKRAFPHTEKAFDVFKVLEKDLKTNKNITIKTNSPVNKIIKENNKITG
;
A
#
# COMPACT_ATOMS: atom_id res chain seq x y z
N MET A 1 -28.61 -24.03 -13.99
CA MET A 1 -27.99 -22.78 -14.49
C MET A 1 -27.38 -22.06 -13.28
N SER A 2 -26.07 -22.05 -13.15
CA SER A 2 -25.38 -21.37 -12.07
C SER A 2 -25.49 -19.85 -12.31
N GLN A 3 -26.21 -19.14 -11.44
CA GLN A 3 -26.17 -17.68 -11.44
C GLN A 3 -24.70 -17.28 -11.17
N LYS A 4 -24.02 -16.71 -12.17
CA LYS A 4 -22.76 -15.99 -11.95
C LYS A 4 -23.08 -14.85 -10.98
N ALA A 5 -22.55 -14.90 -9.78
CA ALA A 5 -22.63 -13.77 -8.88
C ALA A 5 -21.92 -12.59 -9.58
N GLU A 6 -22.68 -11.57 -9.95
CA GLU A 6 -22.13 -10.31 -10.45
C GLU A 6 -21.47 -9.60 -9.27
N TYR A 7 -20.16 -9.71 -9.21
CA TYR A 7 -19.37 -8.91 -8.28
C TYR A 7 -19.09 -7.55 -8.91
N ASN A 8 -19.70 -6.51 -8.38
CA ASN A 8 -19.51 -5.16 -8.86
C ASN A 8 -18.49 -4.45 -7.95
N PHE A 9 -17.27 -4.26 -8.44
CA PHE A 9 -16.22 -3.50 -7.76
C PHE A 9 -15.88 -2.26 -8.56
N ASP A 10 -15.70 -1.14 -7.88
CA ASP A 10 -15.23 0.10 -8.51
C ASP A 10 -13.75 0.03 -8.85
N VAL A 11 -12.98 -0.70 -8.03
CA VAL A 11 -11.52 -0.81 -8.16
C VAL A 11 -11.07 -2.25 -7.89
N ILE A 12 -10.20 -2.76 -8.76
CA ILE A 12 -9.49 -4.02 -8.53
C ILE A 12 -8.00 -3.68 -8.33
N VAL A 13 -7.46 -4.06 -7.18
CA VAL A 13 -6.05 -3.92 -6.86
C VAL A 13 -5.36 -5.28 -6.99
N ILE A 14 -4.33 -5.36 -7.83
CA ILE A 14 -3.57 -6.57 -8.08
C ILE A 14 -2.26 -6.54 -7.29
N GLY A 15 -2.13 -7.43 -6.34
CA GLY A 15 -0.97 -7.59 -5.47
C GLY A 15 -1.16 -6.97 -4.09
N GLY A 16 -1.09 -7.80 -3.05
CA GLY A 16 -1.25 -7.45 -1.63
C GLY A 16 0.08 -7.07 -0.95
N GLY A 17 1.00 -6.42 -1.66
CA GLY A 17 2.20 -5.81 -1.09
C GLY A 17 1.90 -4.45 -0.45
N ALA A 18 2.94 -3.74 0.04
CA ALA A 18 2.79 -2.43 0.68
C ALA A 18 1.98 -1.44 -0.18
N ALA A 19 2.36 -1.29 -1.45
CA ALA A 19 1.68 -0.36 -2.37
C ALA A 19 0.22 -0.76 -2.61
N GLY A 20 -0.07 -2.05 -2.84
CA GLY A 20 -1.43 -2.52 -3.05
C GLY A 20 -2.31 -2.38 -1.81
N MET A 21 -1.77 -2.67 -0.62
CA MET A 21 -2.51 -2.46 0.64
C MET A 21 -2.84 -0.97 0.85
N MET A 22 -1.88 -0.06 0.61
CA MET A 22 -2.11 1.39 0.70
C MET A 22 -3.14 1.86 -0.33
N ALA A 23 -3.03 1.41 -1.58
CA ALA A 23 -3.98 1.77 -2.65
C ALA A 23 -5.39 1.29 -2.34
N ALA A 24 -5.55 0.03 -1.92
CA ALA A 24 -6.85 -0.53 -1.56
C ALA A 24 -7.48 0.23 -0.38
N GLY A 25 -6.71 0.50 0.67
CA GLY A 25 -7.15 1.28 1.83
C GLY A 25 -7.61 2.68 1.40
N ARG A 26 -6.82 3.38 0.60
CA ARG A 26 -7.16 4.73 0.15
C ARG A 26 -8.40 4.77 -0.74
N CYS A 27 -8.56 3.83 -1.65
CA CYS A 27 -9.77 3.74 -2.46
C CYS A 27 -11.02 3.51 -1.60
N ALA A 28 -10.93 2.65 -0.60
CA ALA A 28 -12.04 2.38 0.29
C ALA A 28 -12.37 3.55 1.24
N GLU A 29 -11.37 4.32 1.69
CA GLU A 29 -11.57 5.55 2.48
C GLU A 29 -12.40 6.59 1.72
N ILE A 30 -12.29 6.66 0.39
CA ILE A 30 -13.10 7.55 -0.46
C ILE A 30 -14.39 6.87 -0.96
N GLY A 31 -14.84 5.80 -0.30
CA GLY A 31 -16.12 5.17 -0.52
C GLY A 31 -16.19 4.20 -1.70
N LYS A 32 -15.06 3.77 -2.27
CA LYS A 32 -15.06 2.80 -3.38
C LYS A 32 -15.13 1.36 -2.88
N ASN A 33 -15.88 0.51 -3.58
CA ASN A 33 -15.86 -0.93 -3.41
C ASN A 33 -14.61 -1.52 -4.06
N VAL A 34 -13.75 -2.16 -3.27
CA VAL A 34 -12.42 -2.59 -3.68
C VAL A 34 -12.29 -4.11 -3.61
N LEU A 35 -11.76 -4.71 -4.67
CA LEU A 35 -11.28 -6.09 -4.66
C LEU A 35 -9.75 -6.08 -4.65
N LEU A 36 -9.14 -6.62 -3.60
CA LEU A 36 -7.70 -6.82 -3.50
C LEU A 36 -7.36 -8.29 -3.78
N LEU A 37 -6.65 -8.53 -4.88
CA LEU A 37 -6.21 -9.86 -5.31
C LEU A 37 -4.74 -10.08 -4.96
N GLU A 38 -4.42 -11.15 -4.25
CA GLU A 38 -3.05 -11.54 -3.93
C GLU A 38 -2.81 -12.99 -4.37
N LYS A 39 -1.73 -13.24 -5.09
CA LYS A 39 -1.36 -14.58 -5.58
C LYS A 39 -0.90 -15.52 -4.48
N ASN A 40 -0.30 -15.00 -3.43
CA ASN A 40 0.16 -15.79 -2.30
C ASN A 40 -0.98 -16.08 -1.31
N ARG A 41 -0.73 -16.99 -0.37
CA ARG A 41 -1.64 -17.32 0.74
C ARG A 41 -1.91 -16.13 1.67
N GLU A 42 -1.00 -15.16 1.73
CA GLU A 42 -1.04 -14.04 2.67
C GLU A 42 -0.59 -12.73 2.01
N LEU A 43 -1.06 -11.62 2.55
CA LEU A 43 -0.62 -10.27 2.18
C LEU A 43 0.78 -9.97 2.73
N GLY A 44 1.45 -8.98 2.15
CA GLY A 44 2.65 -8.36 2.72
C GLY A 44 3.88 -9.26 2.77
N LYS A 45 3.97 -10.33 1.99
CA LYS A 45 5.09 -11.29 2.04
C LYS A 45 6.47 -10.61 1.96
N LYS A 46 6.67 -9.71 0.99
CA LYS A 46 7.93 -8.95 0.88
C LYS A 46 8.06 -7.88 1.96
N LEU A 47 6.96 -7.21 2.32
CA LEU A 47 6.96 -6.16 3.35
C LEU A 47 7.53 -6.68 4.68
N LYS A 48 7.11 -7.87 5.10
CA LYS A 48 7.53 -8.49 6.37
C LYS A 48 9.03 -8.78 6.50
N ILE A 49 9.77 -8.79 5.39
CA ILE A 49 11.22 -9.06 5.37
C ILE A 49 12.05 -7.84 4.96
N THR A 50 11.43 -6.69 4.68
CA THR A 50 12.14 -5.48 4.28
C THR A 50 13.03 -4.92 5.40
N GLY A 51 14.11 -4.24 5.03
CA GLY A 51 15.02 -3.62 5.97
C GLY A 51 15.62 -4.60 6.99
N GLY A 52 15.87 -5.85 6.58
CA GLY A 52 16.33 -6.91 7.49
C GLY A 52 15.28 -7.28 8.54
N GLY A 53 13.99 -7.22 8.20
CA GLY A 53 12.87 -7.50 9.11
C GLY A 53 12.42 -6.30 9.94
N ARG A 54 13.04 -5.12 9.77
CA ARG A 54 12.71 -3.89 10.52
C ARG A 54 11.80 -2.92 9.78
N CYS A 55 11.72 -3.00 8.46
CA CYS A 55 11.00 -2.12 7.54
C CYS A 55 11.45 -0.64 7.61
N ASN A 56 12.43 -0.27 6.79
CA ASN A 56 12.66 1.15 6.50
C ASN A 56 11.46 1.70 5.69
N ILE A 57 10.61 2.48 6.34
CA ILE A 57 9.33 2.93 5.76
C ILE A 57 9.56 4.06 4.78
N THR A 58 10.35 5.06 5.19
CA THR A 58 10.67 6.23 4.37
C THR A 58 12.01 6.84 4.78
N ASN A 59 12.48 7.80 4.00
CA ASN A 59 13.54 8.71 4.41
C ASN A 59 12.90 9.97 4.99
N ALA A 60 13.35 10.41 6.17
CA ALA A 60 12.81 11.57 6.88
C ALA A 60 13.49 12.88 6.44
N GLU A 61 13.83 13.04 5.16
CA GLU A 61 14.27 14.30 4.59
C GLU A 61 13.08 15.23 4.41
N GLU A 62 13.03 16.32 5.16
CA GLU A 62 11.89 17.26 5.16
C GLU A 62 11.78 18.08 3.88
N ASP A 63 12.92 18.40 3.26
CA ASP A 63 12.92 19.08 1.96
C ASP A 63 12.63 18.06 0.85
N ILE A 64 11.44 18.15 0.27
CA ILE A 64 10.99 17.27 -0.82
C ILE A 64 11.94 17.34 -2.04
N ARG A 65 12.54 18.48 -2.33
CA ARG A 65 13.44 18.63 -3.47
C ARG A 65 14.76 17.90 -3.21
N VAL A 66 15.27 17.99 -1.97
CA VAL A 66 16.47 17.25 -1.56
C VAL A 66 16.19 15.75 -1.57
N LEU A 67 15.05 15.33 -1.04
CA LEU A 67 14.63 13.93 -1.06
C LEU A 67 14.56 13.37 -2.48
N LEU A 68 13.89 14.10 -3.39
CA LEU A 68 13.62 13.62 -4.75
C LEU A 68 14.86 13.57 -5.64
N LYS A 69 15.87 14.37 -5.37
CA LYS A 69 17.17 14.26 -6.08
C LYS A 69 17.76 12.85 -5.99
N SER A 70 17.50 12.12 -4.91
CA SER A 70 17.94 10.73 -4.74
C SER A 70 17.32 9.76 -5.74
N TYR A 71 16.22 10.14 -6.38
CA TYR A 71 15.53 9.34 -7.39
C TYR A 71 15.98 9.63 -8.83
N GLY A 72 16.95 10.56 -9.02
CA GLY A 72 17.52 10.88 -10.33
C GLY A 72 16.45 11.28 -11.35
N THR A 73 16.40 10.61 -12.49
CA THR A 73 15.46 10.93 -13.58
C THR A 73 13.97 10.80 -13.21
N ALA A 74 13.63 10.11 -12.12
CA ALA A 74 12.26 9.99 -11.64
C ALA A 74 11.81 11.14 -10.73
N GLU A 75 12.70 12.09 -10.41
CA GLU A 75 12.42 13.21 -9.50
C GLU A 75 11.14 13.96 -9.89
N GLN A 76 11.05 14.42 -11.13
CA GLN A 76 9.90 15.19 -11.61
C GLN A 76 8.61 14.38 -11.61
N PHE A 77 8.67 13.11 -11.99
CA PHE A 77 7.53 12.20 -11.98
C PHE A 77 6.98 11.98 -10.55
N LEU A 78 7.86 11.83 -9.58
CA LEU A 78 7.49 11.55 -8.19
C LEU A 78 7.03 12.78 -7.42
N TYR A 79 7.34 13.99 -7.89
CA TYR A 79 7.06 15.24 -7.18
C TYR A 79 5.58 15.36 -6.77
N SER A 80 4.64 15.09 -7.68
CA SER A 80 3.20 15.18 -7.39
C SER A 80 2.76 14.18 -6.31
N SER A 81 3.29 12.97 -6.35
CA SER A 81 2.95 11.95 -5.35
C SER A 81 3.47 12.31 -3.96
N PHE A 82 4.73 12.76 -3.86
CA PHE A 82 5.33 13.15 -2.57
C PHE A 82 4.77 14.46 -2.01
N SER A 83 4.29 15.37 -2.85
CA SER A 83 3.62 16.59 -2.39
C SER A 83 2.23 16.32 -1.82
N GLN A 84 1.58 15.22 -2.20
CA GLN A 84 0.28 14.80 -1.68
C GLN A 84 0.39 13.84 -0.50
N PHE A 85 1.38 12.94 -0.53
CA PHE A 85 1.63 11.96 0.52
C PHE A 85 3.14 11.82 0.72
N GLY A 86 3.70 12.78 1.45
CA GLY A 86 5.12 12.88 1.74
C GLY A 86 5.48 12.29 3.10
N ILE A 87 6.52 12.83 3.69
CA ILE A 87 7.09 12.35 4.96
C ILE A 87 6.11 12.58 6.10
N LYS A 88 5.59 13.78 6.22
CA LYS A 88 4.65 14.17 7.30
C LYS A 88 3.38 13.31 7.25
N GLU A 89 2.82 13.11 6.08
CA GLU A 89 1.64 12.26 5.88
C GLU A 89 1.94 10.80 6.21
N THR A 90 3.13 10.31 5.85
CA THR A 90 3.58 8.95 6.18
C THR A 90 3.71 8.77 7.70
N PHE A 91 4.34 9.68 8.42
CA PHE A 91 4.44 9.62 9.89
C PHE A 91 3.05 9.65 10.51
N ASN A 92 2.22 10.63 10.16
CA ASN A 92 0.85 10.77 10.65
C ASN A 92 0.00 9.51 10.37
N PHE A 93 0.20 8.87 9.22
CA PHE A 93 -0.53 7.65 8.86
C PHE A 93 -0.29 6.54 9.86
N PHE A 94 0.99 6.26 10.21
CA PHE A 94 1.34 5.19 11.14
C PHE A 94 1.07 5.57 12.59
N GLU A 95 1.39 6.79 13.00
CA GLU A 95 1.20 7.27 14.38
C GLU A 95 -0.28 7.27 14.79
N LYS A 96 -1.18 7.77 13.93
CA LYS A 96 -2.62 7.72 14.16
C LYS A 96 -3.18 6.30 14.28
N ARG A 97 -2.43 5.31 13.78
CA ARG A 97 -2.78 3.87 13.86
C ARG A 97 -2.05 3.16 15.01
N GLY A 98 -1.40 3.90 15.89
CA GLY A 98 -0.73 3.40 17.07
C GLY A 98 0.66 2.80 16.81
N LEU A 99 1.30 3.14 15.69
CA LEU A 99 2.66 2.71 15.36
C LEU A 99 3.57 3.94 15.16
N PRO A 100 4.12 4.53 16.23
CA PRO A 100 5.08 5.62 16.12
C PRO A 100 6.31 5.23 15.32
N LEU A 101 6.87 6.20 14.60
CA LEU A 101 8.10 6.02 13.83
C LEU A 101 9.28 6.69 14.53
N VAL A 102 10.46 6.11 14.36
CA VAL A 102 11.74 6.66 14.84
C VAL A 102 12.68 6.89 13.67
N VAL A 103 13.39 8.03 13.72
CA VAL A 103 14.39 8.37 12.71
C VAL A 103 15.76 7.92 13.21
N GLN A 104 16.45 7.14 12.39
CA GLN A 104 17.79 6.65 12.62
C GLN A 104 18.81 7.30 11.68
N ALA A 105 20.07 6.90 11.79
CA ALA A 105 21.15 7.40 10.93
C ALA A 105 20.75 7.42 9.44
N ARG A 106 21.23 8.42 8.69
CA ARG A 106 20.88 8.69 7.28
C ARG A 106 19.39 8.98 7.07
N LYS A 107 18.73 9.59 8.05
CA LYS A 107 17.31 9.95 8.01
C LYS A 107 16.36 8.77 7.71
N ARG A 108 16.75 7.54 8.01
CA ARG A 108 15.90 6.36 7.80
C ARG A 108 14.82 6.28 8.88
N ALA A 109 13.56 6.17 8.47
CA ALA A 109 12.44 6.04 9.39
C ALA A 109 11.99 4.57 9.51
N PHE A 110 11.96 4.09 10.74
CA PHE A 110 11.53 2.73 11.11
C PHE A 110 10.35 2.79 12.08
N PRO A 111 9.51 1.75 12.19
CA PRO A 111 8.61 1.65 13.31
C PRO A 111 9.42 1.60 14.61
N HIS A 112 8.91 2.20 15.70
CA HIS A 112 9.61 2.22 16.98
C HIS A 112 9.91 0.82 17.53
N THR A 113 9.13 -0.16 17.14
CA THR A 113 9.32 -1.58 17.48
C THR A 113 10.44 -2.25 16.69
N GLU A 114 10.95 -1.60 15.65
CA GLU A 114 11.89 -2.17 14.66
C GLU A 114 11.44 -3.51 14.06
N LYS A 115 10.13 -3.73 13.94
CA LYS A 115 9.56 -4.96 13.38
C LYS A 115 8.71 -4.66 12.14
N ALA A 116 9.15 -5.16 10.98
CA ALA A 116 8.39 -5.06 9.72
C ALA A 116 6.99 -5.68 9.83
N PHE A 117 6.85 -6.67 10.72
CA PHE A 117 5.56 -7.32 10.97
C PHE A 117 4.54 -6.36 11.58
N ASP A 118 4.95 -5.40 12.41
CA ASP A 118 4.03 -4.43 13.00
C ASP A 118 3.55 -3.41 11.96
N VAL A 119 4.41 -3.02 11.02
CA VAL A 119 4.00 -2.23 9.84
C VAL A 119 2.95 -2.98 9.02
N PHE A 120 3.20 -4.26 8.76
CA PHE A 120 2.24 -5.12 8.07
C PHE A 120 0.91 -5.19 8.82
N LYS A 121 0.92 -5.40 10.14
CA LYS A 121 -0.31 -5.47 10.95
C LYS A 121 -1.15 -4.21 10.87
N VAL A 122 -0.52 -3.04 10.90
CA VAL A 122 -1.24 -1.76 10.74
C VAL A 122 -1.99 -1.74 9.42
N LEU A 123 -1.32 -2.03 8.30
CA LEU A 123 -1.94 -2.04 6.99
C LEU A 123 -3.02 -3.13 6.86
N GLU A 124 -2.75 -4.32 7.36
CA GLU A 124 -3.71 -5.44 7.31
C GLU A 124 -4.98 -5.14 8.12
N LYS A 125 -4.83 -4.54 9.30
CA LYS A 125 -5.96 -4.15 10.15
C LYS A 125 -6.87 -3.16 9.43
N ASP A 126 -6.30 -2.11 8.82
CA ASP A 126 -7.06 -1.12 8.05
C ASP A 126 -7.90 -1.77 6.95
N LEU A 127 -7.31 -2.71 6.21
CA LEU A 127 -8.02 -3.41 5.15
C LEU A 127 -9.14 -4.31 5.69
N LYS A 128 -8.87 -5.07 6.76
CA LYS A 128 -9.83 -6.03 7.32
C LYS A 128 -11.01 -5.37 8.04
N THR A 129 -10.83 -4.18 8.56
CA THR A 129 -11.89 -3.43 9.25
C THR A 129 -12.76 -2.61 8.31
N ASN A 130 -12.33 -2.39 7.07
CA ASN A 130 -13.10 -1.63 6.10
C ASN A 130 -14.05 -2.53 5.31
N LYS A 131 -15.36 -2.32 5.47
CA LYS A 131 -16.42 -3.10 4.83
C LYS A 131 -16.45 -3.00 3.30
N ASN A 132 -15.81 -1.98 2.73
CA ASN A 132 -15.74 -1.76 1.29
C ASN A 132 -14.56 -2.52 0.65
N ILE A 133 -13.80 -3.33 1.40
CA ILE A 133 -12.68 -4.09 0.88
C ILE A 133 -12.96 -5.58 0.95
N THR A 134 -12.92 -6.22 -0.22
CA THR A 134 -12.88 -7.67 -0.34
C THR A 134 -11.46 -8.13 -0.65
N ILE A 135 -10.92 -9.00 0.18
CA ILE A 135 -9.57 -9.56 0.00
C ILE A 135 -9.68 -10.99 -0.48
N LYS A 136 -9.02 -11.32 -1.60
CA LYS A 136 -8.86 -12.71 -2.08
C LYS A 136 -7.38 -13.04 -2.20
N THR A 137 -6.93 -13.96 -1.37
CA THR A 137 -5.59 -14.57 -1.45
C THR A 137 -5.62 -15.83 -2.32
N ASN A 138 -4.46 -16.42 -2.63
CA ASN A 138 -4.34 -17.54 -3.58
C ASN A 138 -5.02 -17.27 -4.93
N SER A 139 -5.01 -16.01 -5.36
CA SER A 139 -5.72 -15.52 -6.54
C SER A 139 -4.75 -14.84 -7.50
N PRO A 140 -3.95 -15.61 -8.24
CA PRO A 140 -3.05 -15.06 -9.25
C PRO A 140 -3.85 -14.48 -10.42
N VAL A 141 -3.53 -13.25 -10.80
CA VAL A 141 -4.08 -12.63 -12.01
C VAL A 141 -3.17 -13.01 -13.19
N ASN A 142 -3.72 -13.70 -14.17
CA ASN A 142 -2.97 -14.13 -15.36
C ASN A 142 -3.13 -13.16 -16.53
N LYS A 143 -4.30 -12.51 -16.62
CA LYS A 143 -4.61 -11.63 -17.75
C LYS A 143 -5.66 -10.59 -17.32
N ILE A 144 -5.55 -9.38 -17.88
CA ILE A 144 -6.61 -8.37 -17.82
C ILE A 144 -7.41 -8.46 -19.11
N ILE A 145 -8.72 -8.67 -18.99
CA ILE A 145 -9.63 -8.72 -20.12
C ILE A 145 -10.16 -7.32 -20.38
N LYS A 146 -10.06 -6.89 -21.63
CA LYS A 146 -10.51 -5.57 -22.07
C LYS A 146 -11.39 -5.70 -23.31
N GLU A 147 -12.58 -5.15 -23.23
CA GLU A 147 -13.54 -5.10 -24.35
C GLU A 147 -14.02 -3.65 -24.50
N ASN A 148 -14.08 -3.18 -25.75
CA ASN A 148 -14.55 -1.81 -26.06
C ASN A 148 -13.94 -0.72 -25.18
N ASN A 149 -12.62 -0.78 -24.97
CA ASN A 149 -11.87 0.13 -24.10
C ASN A 149 -12.22 0.09 -22.59
N LYS A 150 -13.00 -0.89 -22.14
CA LYS A 150 -13.34 -1.10 -20.73
C LYS A 150 -12.71 -2.39 -20.21
N ILE A 151 -12.30 -2.39 -18.95
CA ILE A 151 -11.85 -3.61 -18.27
C ILE A 151 -13.11 -4.38 -17.87
N THR A 152 -13.19 -5.64 -18.28
CA THR A 152 -14.34 -6.53 -18.05
C THR A 152 -13.97 -7.77 -17.21
N GLY A 153 -12.69 -8.00 -16.96
CA GLY A 153 -12.20 -9.09 -16.14
C GLY A 153 -10.67 -9.17 -16.08
#